data_f2bd90c383ca76fd0e00c3bd557b410a
#
_entry.id   f2bd90c383ca76fd0e00c3bd557b410a
#
_cell.length_a   1.000
_cell.length_b   1.000
_cell.length_c   1.000
_cell.angle_alpha   90.00
_cell.angle_beta   90.00
_cell.angle_gamma   90.00
#
_symmetry.space_group_name_H-M   'P 1'
#
loop_
_entity.id
_entity.type
_entity.pdbx_description
1 polymer ?
#
loop_
_entity_poly.entity_id
_entity_poly.type
_entity_poly.pdbx_seq_one_letter_code
_entity_poly.pdbx_strand_id
1 'polypeptide(L)'
;YQQLMRERSNKVKNHIAANHSEKVKHIISMVPDGGNYKDLPEEYKDSRNFHVAWTRFASDKPAPTIDTGHRHHFHYKYNRVPTVRECARLQSFPDDFIFLGNKTQQFRQVGNAVPPIMAECIAKQLKKYLGEN
;
A
#
# COMPACT_ATOMS: atom_id res chain seq x y z
N TYR A 1 -2.77 7.43 14.77
CA TYR A 1 -1.86 6.76 13.83
C TYR A 1 -1.22 7.74 12.86
N GLN A 2 -1.98 8.55 12.12
CA GLN A 2 -1.47 9.53 11.16
C GLN A 2 -0.50 10.55 11.79
N GLN A 3 -0.76 11.01 13.00
CA GLN A 3 0.13 11.88 13.77
C GLN A 3 1.46 11.19 14.05
N LEU A 4 1.43 9.94 14.55
CA LEU A 4 2.61 9.14 14.81
C LEU A 4 3.51 8.99 13.58
N MET A 5 2.91 8.77 12.39
CA MET A 5 3.68 8.65 11.15
C MET A 5 4.35 9.97 10.72
N ARG A 6 3.78 11.11 11.12
CA ARG A 6 4.26 12.47 10.75
C ARG A 6 5.20 13.11 11.77
N GLU A 7 5.34 12.53 12.94
CA GLU A 7 6.00 13.14 14.11
C GLU A 7 7.38 13.74 13.81
N ARG A 8 8.13 13.14 12.86
CA ARG A 8 9.50 13.52 12.50
C ARG A 8 9.61 14.23 11.15
N SER A 9 8.52 14.49 10.46
CA SER A 9 8.59 15.09 9.13
C SER A 9 7.41 16.00 8.81
N ASN A 10 7.71 17.20 8.37
CA ASN A 10 6.76 18.15 7.79
C ASN A 10 6.60 17.96 6.26
N LYS A 11 7.32 17.02 5.65
CA LYS A 11 7.30 16.74 4.22
C LYS A 11 6.92 15.27 3.95
N VAL A 12 6.07 15.06 2.97
CA VAL A 12 5.67 13.71 2.54
C VAL A 12 6.50 13.32 1.30
N LYS A 13 7.48 12.43 1.50
CA LYS A 13 8.30 11.85 0.44
C LYS A 13 7.69 10.58 -0.14
N ASN A 14 8.09 10.19 -1.36
CA ASN A 14 7.60 8.99 -2.07
C ASN A 14 6.06 8.98 -2.30
N HIS A 15 5.45 10.18 -2.38
CA HIS A 15 4.00 10.35 -2.55
C HIS A 15 3.66 10.90 -3.93
N ILE A 16 4.10 10.18 -4.98
CA ILE A 16 3.81 10.54 -6.38
C ILE A 16 2.82 9.52 -6.93
N ALA A 17 1.61 9.98 -7.20
CA ALA A 17 0.56 9.15 -7.78
C ALA A 17 0.93 8.65 -9.18
N ALA A 18 0.45 7.47 -9.55
CA ALA A 18 0.54 7.00 -10.92
C ALA A 18 -0.45 7.79 -11.80
N ASN A 19 0.00 8.19 -12.97
CA ASN A 19 -0.89 8.77 -13.98
C ASN A 19 -1.50 7.63 -14.80
N HIS A 20 -2.78 7.37 -14.58
CA HIS A 20 -3.56 6.38 -15.33
C HIS A 20 -4.31 7.07 -16.47
N SER A 21 -4.47 6.37 -17.60
CA SER A 21 -5.37 6.82 -18.67
C SER A 21 -6.81 6.90 -18.19
N GLU A 22 -7.64 7.72 -18.81
CA GLU A 22 -9.05 7.87 -18.45
C GLU A 22 -9.81 6.55 -18.54
N LYS A 23 -9.50 5.70 -19.52
CA LYS A 23 -10.04 4.34 -19.62
C LYS A 23 -9.73 3.51 -18.36
N VAL A 24 -8.50 3.55 -17.87
CA VAL A 24 -8.10 2.81 -16.66
C VAL A 24 -8.77 3.40 -15.42
N LYS A 25 -8.84 4.71 -15.28
CA LYS A 25 -9.56 5.37 -14.17
C LYS A 25 -11.04 5.00 -14.16
N HIS A 26 -11.66 4.96 -15.34
CA HIS A 26 -13.06 4.53 -15.49
C HIS A 26 -13.26 3.08 -15.02
N ILE A 27 -12.42 2.15 -15.45
CA ILE A 27 -12.51 0.75 -15.00
C ILE A 27 -12.31 0.65 -13.48
N ILE A 28 -11.32 1.36 -12.93
CA ILE A 28 -11.10 1.38 -11.48
C ILE A 28 -12.33 1.93 -10.74
N SER A 29 -13.03 2.93 -11.29
CA SER A 29 -14.22 3.51 -10.65
C SER A 29 -15.38 2.52 -10.49
N MET A 30 -15.43 1.49 -11.32
CA MET A 30 -16.45 0.44 -11.25
C MET A 30 -16.16 -0.63 -10.20
N VAL A 31 -14.93 -0.72 -9.69
CA VAL A 31 -14.61 -1.64 -8.59
C VAL A 31 -15.10 -1.04 -7.28
N PRO A 32 -16.07 -1.68 -6.59
CA PRO A 32 -16.63 -1.15 -5.36
C PRO A 32 -15.62 -1.15 -4.21
N ASP A 33 -15.94 -0.45 -3.12
CA ASP A 33 -15.14 -0.43 -1.89
C ASP A 33 -14.96 -1.85 -1.35
N GLY A 34 -13.72 -2.28 -1.15
CA GLY A 34 -13.38 -3.64 -0.75
C GLY A 34 -13.63 -4.73 -1.80
N GLY A 35 -14.11 -4.35 -2.98
CA GLY A 35 -14.37 -5.26 -4.09
C GLY A 35 -13.13 -5.59 -4.94
N ASN A 36 -13.34 -6.37 -5.98
CA ASN A 36 -12.27 -6.81 -6.89
C ASN A 36 -12.76 -6.91 -8.35
N TYR A 37 -11.91 -7.39 -9.25
CA TYR A 37 -12.23 -7.51 -10.67
C TYR A 37 -13.49 -8.35 -11.00
N LYS A 38 -13.90 -9.26 -10.10
CA LYS A 38 -15.10 -10.08 -10.31
C LYS A 38 -16.39 -9.25 -10.23
N ASP A 39 -16.31 -8.12 -9.56
CA ASP A 39 -17.43 -7.20 -9.39
C ASP A 39 -17.58 -6.26 -10.61
N LEU A 40 -16.67 -6.32 -11.58
CA LEU A 40 -16.76 -5.56 -12.82
C LEU A 40 -17.87 -6.12 -13.73
N PRO A 41 -18.49 -5.26 -14.56
CA PRO A 41 -19.36 -5.72 -15.66
C PRO A 41 -18.61 -6.69 -16.58
N GLU A 42 -19.33 -7.68 -17.16
CA GLU A 42 -18.75 -8.76 -17.94
C GLU A 42 -17.83 -8.28 -19.07
N GLU A 43 -18.23 -7.21 -19.75
CA GLU A 43 -17.47 -6.58 -20.85
C GLU A 43 -16.08 -6.06 -20.44
N TYR A 44 -15.81 -5.88 -19.13
CA TYR A 44 -14.53 -5.40 -18.60
C TYR A 44 -13.69 -6.51 -17.94
N LYS A 45 -14.26 -7.68 -17.64
CA LYS A 45 -13.57 -8.81 -17.00
C LYS A 45 -12.43 -9.35 -17.86
N ASP A 46 -12.66 -9.46 -19.18
CA ASP A 46 -11.69 -9.99 -20.15
C ASP A 46 -10.65 -8.98 -20.62
N SER A 47 -10.75 -7.74 -20.21
CA SER A 47 -9.89 -6.66 -20.70
C SER A 47 -8.42 -6.80 -20.30
N ARG A 48 -8.07 -7.70 -19.37
CA ARG A 48 -6.70 -8.09 -19.01
C ARG A 48 -6.66 -9.45 -18.32
N ASN A 49 -5.75 -10.32 -18.75
CA ASN A 49 -5.42 -11.62 -18.12
C ASN A 49 -4.77 -11.52 -16.74
N PHE A 50 -5.32 -10.75 -15.80
CA PHE A 50 -4.72 -10.58 -14.48
C PHE A 50 -5.69 -11.03 -13.38
N HIS A 51 -5.50 -12.25 -12.95
CA HIS A 51 -6.45 -13.03 -12.18
C HIS A 51 -6.65 -12.68 -10.70
N VAL A 52 -5.84 -11.89 -10.05
CA VAL A 52 -5.97 -11.69 -8.59
C VAL A 52 -5.83 -10.22 -8.18
N ALA A 53 -5.47 -9.39 -9.10
CA ALA A 53 -4.77 -8.18 -8.80
C ALA A 53 -5.59 -6.91 -8.71
N TRP A 54 -6.81 -6.87 -9.10
CA TRP A 54 -7.59 -5.63 -9.13
C TRP A 54 -8.56 -5.56 -7.95
N THR A 55 -7.99 -5.47 -6.75
CA THR A 55 -8.74 -5.34 -5.51
C THR A 55 -8.66 -3.89 -5.01
N ARG A 56 -9.79 -3.28 -4.73
CA ARG A 56 -9.84 -1.99 -4.05
C ARG A 56 -9.71 -2.22 -2.54
N PHE A 57 -8.86 -1.46 -1.87
CA PHE A 57 -8.81 -1.46 -0.41
C PHE A 57 -10.18 -1.10 0.15
N ALA A 58 -10.60 -1.80 1.20
CA ALA A 58 -11.81 -1.46 1.93
C ALA A 58 -11.55 -0.26 2.84
N SER A 59 -12.54 0.63 2.94
CA SER A 59 -12.46 1.83 3.79
C SER A 59 -12.60 1.53 5.28
N ASP A 60 -13.23 0.40 5.63
CA ASP A 60 -13.61 -0.02 6.98
C ASP A 60 -12.88 -1.28 7.48
N LYS A 61 -11.93 -1.81 6.72
CA LYS A 61 -11.18 -3.04 7.05
C LYS A 61 -9.68 -2.83 7.02
N PRO A 62 -8.90 -3.66 7.72
CA PRO A 62 -7.46 -3.68 7.55
C PRO A 62 -7.08 -3.92 6.08
N ALA A 63 -6.02 -3.26 5.63
CA ALA A 63 -5.49 -3.49 4.29
C ALA A 63 -5.01 -4.94 4.14
N PRO A 64 -5.18 -5.57 2.97
CA PRO A 64 -4.53 -6.83 2.68
C PRO A 64 -3.01 -6.67 2.66
N THR A 65 -2.30 -7.79 2.56
CA THR A 65 -0.84 -7.81 2.46
C THR A 65 -0.35 -6.87 1.36
N ILE A 66 0.57 -5.99 1.72
CA ILE A 66 1.25 -5.13 0.75
C ILE A 66 2.32 -5.95 0.05
N ASP A 67 2.12 -6.22 -1.22
CA ASP A 67 3.06 -6.97 -2.04
C ASP A 67 4.18 -6.07 -2.61
N THR A 68 5.13 -6.69 -3.30
CA THR A 68 6.22 -5.99 -3.98
C THR A 68 5.80 -5.36 -5.32
N GLY A 69 4.58 -5.63 -5.77
CA GLY A 69 3.99 -5.07 -6.98
C GLY A 69 3.30 -3.73 -6.71
N HIS A 70 3.10 -2.95 -7.73
CA HIS A 70 2.44 -1.64 -7.63
C HIS A 70 1.18 -1.56 -8.50
N ARG A 71 0.62 -2.71 -8.89
CA ARG A 71 -0.48 -2.77 -9.85
C ARG A 71 -1.68 -3.57 -9.35
N HIS A 72 -1.60 -4.12 -8.15
CA HIS A 72 -2.54 -5.12 -7.67
C HIS A 72 -3.69 -4.55 -6.85
N HIS A 73 -3.47 -3.43 -6.19
CA HIS A 73 -4.48 -2.83 -5.34
C HIS A 73 -4.83 -1.43 -5.81
N PHE A 74 -6.10 -1.06 -5.62
CA PHE A 74 -6.58 0.30 -5.82
C PHE A 74 -6.78 0.99 -4.49
N HIS A 75 -6.54 2.30 -4.49
CA HIS A 75 -6.80 3.14 -3.33
C HIS A 75 -8.31 3.11 -2.99
N TYR A 76 -8.67 3.02 -1.69
CA TYR A 76 -10.07 2.90 -1.26
C TYR A 76 -10.96 4.04 -1.75
N LYS A 77 -10.43 5.26 -1.85
CA LYS A 77 -11.18 6.48 -2.21
C LYS A 77 -10.94 6.98 -3.63
N TYR A 78 -9.70 6.85 -4.15
CA TYR A 78 -9.31 7.41 -5.44
C TYR A 78 -9.16 6.33 -6.52
N ASN A 79 -9.54 6.67 -7.75
CA ASN A 79 -9.46 5.74 -8.89
C ASN A 79 -8.02 5.62 -9.44
N ARG A 80 -7.12 5.16 -8.58
CA ARG A 80 -5.70 4.96 -8.86
C ARG A 80 -5.10 3.89 -7.95
N VAL A 81 -3.91 3.43 -8.31
CA VAL A 81 -3.09 2.62 -7.38
C VAL A 81 -2.57 3.50 -6.24
N PRO A 82 -2.34 2.93 -5.05
CA PRO A 82 -1.69 3.64 -3.96
C PRO A 82 -0.30 4.13 -4.34
N THR A 83 0.15 5.18 -3.70
CA THR A 83 1.54 5.62 -3.78
C THR A 83 2.44 4.78 -2.88
N VAL A 84 3.76 4.85 -3.10
CA VAL A 84 4.73 4.18 -2.23
C VAL A 84 4.54 4.62 -0.77
N ARG A 85 4.32 5.92 -0.53
CA ARG A 85 4.09 6.45 0.83
C ARG A 85 2.81 5.92 1.48
N GLU A 86 1.74 5.79 0.73
CA GLU A 86 0.50 5.22 1.24
C GLU A 86 0.72 3.75 1.66
N CYS A 87 1.39 2.94 0.82
CA CYS A 87 1.76 1.57 1.17
C CYS A 87 2.73 1.52 2.37
N ALA A 88 3.71 2.41 2.42
CA ALA A 88 4.65 2.50 3.54
C ALA A 88 3.96 2.83 4.87
N ARG A 89 2.98 3.73 4.87
CA ARG A 89 2.17 4.03 6.06
C ARG A 89 1.30 2.84 6.50
N LEU A 90 0.75 2.06 5.56
CA LEU A 90 0.06 0.81 5.89
C LEU A 90 1.00 -0.20 6.57
N GLN A 91 2.27 -0.20 6.19
CA GLN A 91 3.35 -0.98 6.79
C GLN A 91 4.01 -0.29 8.02
N SER A 92 3.42 0.77 8.55
CA SER A 92 3.92 1.53 9.70
C SER A 92 5.29 2.22 9.55
N PHE A 93 5.74 2.48 8.33
CA PHE A 93 6.92 3.33 8.13
C PHE A 93 6.62 4.79 8.43
N PRO A 94 7.46 5.47 9.22
CA PRO A 94 7.31 6.91 9.46
C PRO A 94 7.61 7.74 8.21
N ASP A 95 7.11 8.97 8.15
CA ASP A 95 7.21 9.81 6.95
C ASP A 95 8.62 10.33 6.67
N ASP A 96 9.50 10.36 7.66
CA ASP A 96 10.91 10.69 7.52
C ASP A 96 11.73 9.58 6.85
N PHE A 97 11.25 8.34 6.86
CA PHE A 97 11.90 7.23 6.14
C PHE A 97 11.75 7.42 4.62
N ILE A 98 12.85 7.50 3.90
CA ILE A 98 12.88 7.76 2.45
C ILE A 98 13.27 6.48 1.72
N PHE A 99 12.42 6.04 0.80
CA PHE A 99 12.73 4.93 -0.12
C PHE A 99 13.47 5.48 -1.34
N LEU A 100 14.60 4.89 -1.67
CA LEU A 100 15.46 5.31 -2.78
C LEU A 100 15.26 4.41 -4.02
N GLY A 101 15.78 4.91 -5.15
CA GLY A 101 15.69 4.20 -6.42
C GLY A 101 14.40 4.54 -7.20
N ASN A 102 14.15 3.78 -8.26
CA ASN A 102 12.94 3.95 -9.07
C ASN A 102 11.69 3.42 -8.35
N LYS A 103 10.52 3.75 -8.88
CA LYS A 103 9.23 3.42 -8.25
C LYS A 103 9.06 1.92 -7.95
N THR A 104 9.47 1.06 -8.88
CA THR A 104 9.40 -0.40 -8.70
C THR A 104 10.30 -0.86 -7.54
N GLN A 105 11.50 -0.31 -7.44
CA GLN A 105 12.43 -0.60 -6.33
C GLN A 105 11.86 -0.13 -4.98
N GLN A 106 11.24 1.04 -4.96
CA GLN A 106 10.60 1.58 -3.75
C GLN A 106 9.44 0.68 -3.28
N PHE A 107 8.55 0.24 -4.17
CA PHE A 107 7.49 -0.71 -3.82
C PHE A 107 8.04 -2.04 -3.33
N ARG A 108 9.11 -2.53 -3.96
CA ARG A 108 9.77 -3.78 -3.53
C ARG A 108 10.36 -3.66 -2.13
N GLN A 109 10.95 -2.51 -1.79
CA GLN A 109 11.42 -2.24 -0.43
C GLN A 109 10.29 -2.27 0.59
N VAL A 110 9.17 -1.62 0.30
CA VAL A 110 7.99 -1.61 1.18
C VAL A 110 7.41 -3.00 1.35
N GLY A 111 7.17 -3.74 0.25
CA GLY A 111 6.51 -5.03 0.29
C GLY A 111 7.35 -6.14 0.95
N ASN A 112 8.68 -6.06 0.86
CA ASN A 112 9.57 -7.04 1.51
C ASN A 112 9.89 -6.71 2.98
N ALA A 113 9.48 -5.57 3.47
CA ALA A 113 9.85 -5.14 4.82
C ALA A 113 8.94 -5.76 5.88
N VAL A 114 9.53 -6.05 7.03
CA VAL A 114 8.77 -6.23 8.28
C VAL A 114 8.28 -4.85 8.74
N PRO A 115 6.99 -4.68 9.09
CA PRO A 115 6.48 -3.40 9.57
C PRO A 115 7.27 -2.89 10.79
N PRO A 116 7.79 -1.65 10.80
CA PRO A 116 8.64 -1.15 11.89
C PRO A 116 8.06 -1.27 13.29
N ILE A 117 6.76 -0.97 13.46
CA ILE A 117 6.09 -1.11 14.77
C ILE A 117 6.05 -2.58 15.21
N MET A 118 5.81 -3.51 14.30
CA MET A 118 5.83 -4.95 14.61
C MET A 118 7.26 -5.39 14.98
N ALA A 119 8.26 -4.97 14.22
CA ALA A 119 9.67 -5.27 14.50
C ALA A 119 10.09 -4.73 15.87
N GLU A 120 9.66 -3.53 16.24
CA GLU A 120 9.92 -2.95 17.55
C GLU A 120 9.30 -3.77 18.69
N CYS A 121 8.05 -4.22 18.52
CA CYS A 121 7.38 -5.07 19.51
C CYS A 121 8.13 -6.40 19.71
N ILE A 122 8.58 -7.03 18.62
CA ILE A 122 9.36 -8.28 18.68
C ILE A 122 10.70 -8.01 19.38
N ALA A 123 11.42 -6.96 18.98
CA ALA A 123 12.70 -6.61 19.57
C ALA A 123 12.61 -6.36 21.08
N LYS A 124 11.56 -5.66 21.53
CA LYS A 124 11.30 -5.44 22.97
C LYS A 124 11.10 -6.76 23.74
N GLN A 125 10.48 -7.78 23.15
CA GLN A 125 10.35 -9.09 23.80
C GLN A 125 11.69 -9.84 23.82
N LEU A 126 12.42 -9.87 22.70
CA LEU A 126 13.74 -10.48 22.64
C LEU A 126 14.70 -9.88 23.68
N LYS A 127 14.68 -8.56 23.85
CA LYS A 127 15.50 -7.85 24.82
C LYS A 127 15.29 -8.35 26.26
N LYS A 128 14.04 -8.62 26.64
CA LYS A 128 13.72 -9.20 27.96
C LYS A 128 14.32 -10.59 28.16
N TYR A 129 14.33 -11.44 27.10
CA TYR A 129 14.92 -12.78 27.17
C TYR A 129 16.45 -12.74 27.26
N LEU A 130 17.07 -11.69 26.70
CA LEU A 130 18.52 -11.49 26.75
C LEU A 130 19.00 -10.86 28.08
N GLY A 131 18.08 -10.52 29.01
CA GLY A 131 18.42 -9.91 30.28
C GLY A 131 18.87 -8.45 30.18
N GLU A 132 18.63 -7.80 29.05
CA GLU A 132 18.89 -6.38 28.84
C GLU A 132 17.65 -5.57 29.22
N ASN A 133 17.73 -4.79 30.30
CA ASN A 133 16.70 -3.84 30.72
C ASN A 133 16.80 -2.51 29.97
#